data_54671408c8c1ef66eccbe5190a5a6fc5
#
_entry.id   54671408c8c1ef66eccbe5190a5a6fc5
#
_cell.length_a   1.000
_cell.length_b   1.000
_cell.length_c   1.000
_cell.angle_alpha   90.00
_cell.angle_beta   90.00
_cell.angle_gamma   90.00
#
_symmetry.space_group_name_H-M   'P 1'
#
loop_
_entity.id
_entity.type
_entity.pdbx_description
1 polymer ?
#
loop_
_entity_poly.entity_id
_entity_poly.type
_entity_poly.pdbx_seq_one_letter_code
_entity_poly.pdbx_strand_id
1 'polypeptide(L)'
;MSKKRQKQFGAISIFFRTLITAFSIFVAIATILGCVKITQNAEETIEVGANVQNATIKWLFWDVSDKAVISINTVDTTKIGDYKISYIFGIRILNQTIHVVDTQPPIITLKGDAMVQTKNIESYREPGYEALDNYDGDLTWKVQRKC
;
A
#
# COMPACT_ATOMS: atom_id res chain seq x y z
N MET A 1 -69.60 4.86 -8.12
CA MET A 1 -68.39 5.07 -7.28
C MET A 1 -68.19 6.57 -7.12
N SER A 2 -68.13 7.12 -5.87
CA SER A 2 -68.07 8.56 -5.63
C SER A 2 -66.77 9.17 -6.16
N LYS A 3 -66.82 10.34 -6.76
CA LYS A 3 -65.66 11.13 -7.24
C LYS A 3 -64.54 11.28 -6.15
N LYS A 4 -64.91 11.26 -4.89
CA LYS A 4 -64.02 11.32 -3.74
C LYS A 4 -63.15 10.07 -3.61
N ARG A 5 -63.70 8.86 -3.85
CA ARG A 5 -62.99 7.59 -3.85
C ARG A 5 -61.95 7.49 -5.00
N GLN A 6 -62.31 7.98 -6.20
CA GLN A 6 -61.40 7.97 -7.36
C GLN A 6 -60.18 8.89 -7.14
N LYS A 7 -60.36 10.07 -6.52
CA LYS A 7 -59.23 10.96 -6.16
C LYS A 7 -58.30 10.30 -5.13
N GLN A 8 -58.84 9.60 -4.17
CA GLN A 8 -58.07 8.90 -3.12
C GLN A 8 -57.23 7.78 -3.68
N PHE A 9 -57.80 6.96 -4.60
CA PHE A 9 -57.05 5.92 -5.29
C PHE A 9 -55.92 6.46 -6.20
N GLY A 10 -56.17 7.62 -6.88
CA GLY A 10 -55.14 8.27 -7.67
C GLY A 10 -53.98 8.81 -6.83
N ALA A 11 -54.26 9.42 -5.68
CA ALA A 11 -53.25 9.92 -4.76
C ALA A 11 -52.39 8.79 -4.15
N ILE A 12 -53.01 7.68 -3.79
CA ILE A 12 -52.31 6.48 -3.29
C ILE A 12 -51.38 5.90 -4.39
N SER A 13 -51.88 5.79 -5.61
CA SER A 13 -51.07 5.28 -6.74
C SER A 13 -49.87 6.18 -7.03
N ILE A 14 -50.02 7.50 -7.00
CA ILE A 14 -48.92 8.45 -7.18
C ILE A 14 -47.89 8.31 -6.04
N PHE A 15 -48.35 8.20 -4.80
CA PHE A 15 -47.47 8.04 -3.64
C PHE A 15 -46.64 6.76 -3.77
N PHE A 16 -47.25 5.61 -4.12
CA PHE A 16 -46.49 4.38 -4.33
C PHE A 16 -45.50 4.46 -5.50
N ARG A 17 -45.86 5.15 -6.60
CA ARG A 17 -44.95 5.35 -7.73
C ARG A 17 -43.74 6.20 -7.33
N THR A 18 -43.95 7.30 -6.59
CA THR A 18 -42.85 8.15 -6.13
C THR A 18 -41.95 7.42 -5.12
N LEU A 19 -42.52 6.58 -4.25
CA LEU A 19 -41.75 5.78 -3.31
C LEU A 19 -40.87 4.75 -4.04
N ILE A 20 -41.40 4.05 -5.04
CA ILE A 20 -40.67 3.07 -5.85
C ILE A 20 -39.53 3.76 -6.62
N THR A 21 -39.78 4.93 -7.23
CA THR A 21 -38.73 5.67 -7.95
C THR A 21 -37.65 6.16 -7.02
N ALA A 22 -37.98 6.69 -5.85
CA ALA A 22 -37.02 7.13 -4.85
C ALA A 22 -36.16 5.96 -4.33
N PHE A 23 -36.78 4.80 -4.09
CA PHE A 23 -36.06 3.57 -3.70
C PHE A 23 -35.13 3.09 -4.80
N SER A 24 -35.59 3.08 -6.07
CA SER A 24 -34.74 2.69 -7.21
C SER A 24 -33.55 3.61 -7.39
N ILE A 25 -33.72 4.91 -7.21
CA ILE A 25 -32.63 5.91 -7.25
C ILE A 25 -31.66 5.65 -6.08
N PHE A 26 -32.17 5.38 -4.89
CA PHE A 26 -31.34 5.07 -3.73
C PHE A 26 -30.49 3.82 -3.96
N VAL A 27 -31.08 2.74 -4.47
CA VAL A 27 -30.36 1.51 -4.81
C VAL A 27 -29.32 1.75 -5.90
N ALA A 28 -29.63 2.53 -6.94
CA ALA A 28 -28.69 2.89 -7.99
C ALA A 28 -27.49 3.68 -7.44
N ILE A 29 -27.75 4.68 -6.57
CA ILE A 29 -26.68 5.44 -5.91
C ILE A 29 -25.83 4.54 -5.02
N ALA A 30 -26.44 3.66 -4.24
CA ALA A 30 -25.73 2.75 -3.36
C ALA A 30 -24.82 1.78 -4.14
N THR A 31 -25.31 1.25 -5.29
CA THR A 31 -24.49 0.41 -6.18
C THR A 31 -23.34 1.18 -6.81
N ILE A 32 -23.58 2.38 -7.31
CA ILE A 32 -22.56 3.23 -7.91
C ILE A 32 -21.46 3.57 -6.88
N LEU A 33 -21.84 3.96 -5.67
CA LEU A 33 -20.89 4.21 -4.57
C LEU A 33 -20.15 2.95 -4.15
N GLY A 34 -20.76 1.78 -4.22
CA GLY A 34 -20.14 0.48 -3.95
C GLY A 34 -19.07 0.06 -4.96
N CYS A 35 -19.08 0.66 -6.16
CA CYS A 35 -18.14 0.32 -7.24
C CYS A 35 -16.79 1.06 -7.16
N VAL A 36 -16.56 1.92 -6.17
CA VAL A 36 -15.24 2.54 -5.94
C VAL A 36 -14.36 1.56 -5.20
N LYS A 37 -13.22 1.21 -5.77
CA LYS A 37 -12.26 0.29 -5.18
C LYS A 37 -10.82 0.59 -5.60
N ILE A 38 -9.86 0.17 -4.80
CA ILE A 38 -8.47 0.05 -5.22
C ILE A 38 -8.36 -1.19 -6.12
N THR A 39 -7.72 -1.04 -7.27
CA THR A 39 -7.54 -2.11 -8.25
C THR A 39 -6.09 -2.53 -8.43
N GLN A 40 -5.14 -1.65 -8.08
CA GLN A 40 -3.71 -1.94 -8.10
C GLN A 40 -3.05 -1.32 -6.88
N ASN A 41 -1.98 -1.92 -6.41
CA ASN A 41 -1.19 -1.49 -5.25
C ASN A 41 -2.04 -1.33 -3.97
N ALA A 42 -3.09 -2.13 -3.80
CA ALA A 42 -3.86 -2.14 -2.56
C ALA A 42 -3.02 -2.63 -1.37
N GLU A 43 -2.08 -3.52 -1.67
CA GLU A 43 -1.09 -4.08 -0.77
C GLU A 43 0.24 -4.13 -1.54
N GLU A 44 1.29 -3.57 -0.98
CA GLU A 44 2.60 -3.45 -1.62
C GLU A 44 3.69 -3.77 -0.60
N THR A 45 4.67 -4.58 -1.02
CA THR A 45 5.88 -4.85 -0.24
C THR A 45 7.05 -4.15 -0.90
N ILE A 46 7.77 -3.35 -0.13
CA ILE A 46 8.92 -2.57 -0.60
C ILE A 46 10.14 -2.78 0.30
N GLU A 47 11.32 -2.65 -0.27
CA GLU A 47 12.57 -2.60 0.48
C GLU A 47 12.71 -1.29 1.25
N VAL A 48 13.43 -1.33 2.36
CA VAL A 48 13.82 -0.14 3.12
C VAL A 48 14.45 0.90 2.20
N GLY A 49 13.98 2.15 2.30
CA GLY A 49 14.44 3.27 1.48
C GLY A 49 13.86 3.34 0.08
N ALA A 50 13.04 2.37 -0.35
CA ALA A 50 12.40 2.41 -1.66
C ALA A 50 11.25 3.42 -1.73
N ASN A 51 10.90 3.81 -2.95
CA ASN A 51 9.76 4.69 -3.18
C ASN A 51 8.44 3.93 -3.18
N VAL A 52 7.47 4.48 -2.48
CA VAL A 52 6.09 3.96 -2.46
C VAL A 52 5.34 4.38 -3.71
N GLN A 53 4.62 3.45 -4.32
CA GLN A 53 3.70 3.75 -5.41
C GLN A 53 2.28 3.95 -4.88
N ASN A 54 1.62 5.00 -5.36
CA ASN A 54 0.23 5.26 -5.00
C ASN A 54 -0.70 4.18 -5.59
N ALA A 55 -1.75 3.87 -4.85
CA ALA A 55 -2.77 2.93 -5.30
C ALA A 55 -3.55 3.46 -6.51
N THR A 56 -3.90 2.57 -7.44
CA THR A 56 -4.82 2.89 -8.52
C THR A 56 -6.26 2.68 -8.05
N ILE A 57 -7.05 3.76 -8.10
CA ILE A 57 -8.44 3.79 -7.66
C ILE A 57 -9.34 3.85 -8.88
N LYS A 58 -10.29 2.93 -8.99
CA LYS A 58 -11.29 2.93 -10.07
C LYS A 58 -12.69 3.11 -9.53
N TRP A 59 -13.47 3.89 -10.25
CA TRP A 59 -14.90 3.99 -10.11
C TRP A 59 -15.56 3.41 -11.36
N LEU A 60 -16.20 2.25 -11.21
CA LEU A 60 -16.63 1.41 -12.33
C LEU A 60 -15.45 1.04 -13.23
N PHE A 61 -15.35 1.66 -14.43
CA PHE A 61 -14.31 1.41 -15.41
C PHE A 61 -13.29 2.56 -15.52
N TRP A 62 -13.57 3.71 -14.89
CA TRP A 62 -12.72 4.89 -14.98
C TRP A 62 -11.69 4.93 -13.88
N ASP A 63 -10.46 5.30 -14.23
CA ASP A 63 -9.43 5.65 -13.28
C ASP A 63 -9.77 7.02 -12.68
N VAL A 64 -9.81 7.08 -11.37
CA VAL A 64 -10.11 8.28 -10.59
C VAL A 64 -9.05 8.56 -9.52
N SER A 65 -7.87 7.99 -9.68
CA SER A 65 -6.76 8.12 -8.73
C SER A 65 -6.35 9.58 -8.54
N ASP A 66 -6.38 10.37 -9.59
CA ASP A 66 -6.09 11.81 -9.61
C ASP A 66 -7.10 12.66 -8.83
N LYS A 67 -8.31 12.12 -8.59
CA LYS A 67 -9.41 12.78 -7.86
C LYS A 67 -9.52 12.32 -6.42
N ALA A 68 -8.81 11.29 -6.05
CA ALA A 68 -8.74 10.81 -4.68
C ALA A 68 -7.72 11.63 -3.89
N VAL A 69 -8.09 12.05 -2.70
CA VAL A 69 -7.24 12.83 -1.81
C VAL A 69 -6.60 11.90 -0.78
N ILE A 70 -5.28 11.97 -0.62
CA ILE A 70 -4.60 11.30 0.48
C ILE A 70 -4.95 12.03 1.77
N SER A 71 -5.63 11.33 2.68
CA SER A 71 -6.05 11.88 3.98
C SER A 71 -5.11 11.50 5.11
N ILE A 72 -4.52 10.32 5.04
CA ILE A 72 -3.55 9.81 6.00
C ILE A 72 -2.44 9.13 5.20
N ASN A 73 -1.20 9.48 5.53
CA ASN A 73 -0.01 8.78 5.07
C ASN A 73 0.92 8.61 6.29
N THR A 74 1.08 7.38 6.75
CA THR A 74 1.93 7.06 7.90
C THR A 74 3.23 6.39 7.49
N VAL A 75 3.50 6.26 6.19
CA VAL A 75 4.63 5.48 5.67
C VAL A 75 5.96 6.13 6.03
N ASP A 76 6.77 5.36 6.74
CA ASP A 76 8.18 5.65 7.00
C ASP A 76 9.02 4.55 6.33
N THR A 77 9.51 4.81 5.13
CA THR A 77 10.28 3.82 4.36
C THR A 77 11.67 3.55 4.96
N THR A 78 12.10 4.30 5.96
CA THR A 78 13.38 4.06 6.64
C THR A 78 13.31 3.02 7.75
N LYS A 79 12.11 2.54 8.08
CA LYS A 79 11.88 1.58 9.16
C LYS A 79 11.03 0.41 8.66
N ILE A 80 11.45 -0.79 9.02
CA ILE A 80 10.68 -2.02 8.79
C ILE A 80 9.36 -1.93 9.55
N GLY A 81 8.26 -2.32 8.89
CA GLY A 81 6.94 -2.34 9.49
C GLY A 81 5.80 -2.25 8.48
N ASP A 82 4.59 -2.29 9.02
CA ASP A 82 3.36 -2.19 8.24
C ASP A 82 2.80 -0.77 8.36
N TYR A 83 2.58 -0.15 7.23
CA TYR A 83 2.12 1.23 7.13
C TYR A 83 0.84 1.33 6.32
N LYS A 84 0.17 2.48 6.43
CA LYS A 84 -1.12 2.70 5.81
C LYS A 84 -1.21 4.06 5.12
N ILE A 85 -1.74 4.03 3.90
CA ILE A 85 -2.16 5.24 3.19
C ILE A 85 -3.68 5.18 3.04
N SER A 86 -4.37 6.24 3.43
CA SER A 86 -5.82 6.34 3.28
C SER A 86 -6.18 7.39 2.24
N TYR A 87 -7.02 7.00 1.30
CA TYR A 87 -7.52 7.84 0.21
C TYR A 87 -9.00 8.15 0.44
N ILE A 88 -9.40 9.39 0.22
CA ILE A 88 -10.80 9.82 0.22
C ILE A 88 -11.22 10.10 -1.22
N PHE A 89 -12.29 9.43 -1.64
CA PHE A 89 -12.98 9.71 -2.89
C PHE A 89 -14.48 9.85 -2.61
N GLY A 90 -15.00 11.08 -2.70
CA GLY A 90 -16.36 11.41 -2.27
C GLY A 90 -16.57 11.08 -0.79
N ILE A 91 -17.46 10.16 -0.49
CA ILE A 91 -17.76 9.69 0.89
C ILE A 91 -17.03 8.37 1.22
N ARG A 92 -16.22 7.83 0.32
CA ARG A 92 -15.50 6.57 0.50
C ARG A 92 -14.10 6.82 1.02
N ILE A 93 -13.70 5.98 1.96
CA ILE A 93 -12.32 5.85 2.43
C ILE A 93 -11.79 4.52 1.94
N LEU A 94 -10.68 4.56 1.25
CA LEU A 94 -9.96 3.40 0.71
C LEU A 94 -8.59 3.35 1.36
N ASN A 95 -8.09 2.16 1.65
CA ASN A 95 -6.81 1.98 2.33
C ASN A 95 -5.87 1.16 1.46
N GLN A 96 -4.62 1.62 1.37
CA GLN A 96 -3.48 0.90 0.85
C GLN A 96 -2.60 0.50 2.02
N THR A 97 -2.12 -0.74 2.03
CA THR A 97 -1.16 -1.25 3.02
C THR A 97 0.21 -1.33 2.38
N ILE A 98 1.23 -0.83 3.07
CA ILE A 98 2.63 -0.90 2.64
C ILE A 98 3.41 -1.69 3.67
N HIS A 99 4.05 -2.77 3.23
CA HIS A 99 4.96 -3.58 4.03
C HIS A 99 6.39 -3.17 3.70
N VAL A 100 7.05 -2.48 4.61
CA VAL A 100 8.47 -2.15 4.47
C VAL A 100 9.28 -3.29 5.07
N VAL A 101 10.12 -3.90 4.26
CA VAL A 101 10.95 -5.05 4.63
C VAL A 101 12.42 -4.78 4.31
N ASP A 102 13.30 -5.53 4.94
CA ASP A 102 14.69 -5.65 4.55
C ASP A 102 14.97 -7.11 4.22
N THR A 103 15.22 -7.38 2.95
CA THR A 103 15.54 -8.73 2.45
C THR A 103 16.95 -8.79 1.88
N GLN A 104 17.68 -7.66 1.88
CA GLN A 104 19.01 -7.61 1.34
C GLN A 104 20.03 -8.11 2.39
N PRO A 105 20.86 -9.10 2.06
CA PRO A 105 21.91 -9.53 2.97
C PRO A 105 23.06 -8.50 3.02
N PRO A 106 23.78 -8.42 4.14
CA PRO A 106 24.95 -7.55 4.25
C PRO A 106 26.05 -7.91 3.24
N ILE A 107 26.71 -6.90 2.73
CA ILE A 107 27.85 -7.04 1.79
C ILE A 107 29.14 -7.07 2.57
N ILE A 108 29.92 -8.14 2.40
CA ILE A 108 31.26 -8.27 2.98
C ILE A 108 32.31 -7.88 1.92
N THR A 109 33.12 -6.89 2.24
CA THR A 109 34.23 -6.42 1.40
C THR A 109 35.55 -6.69 2.08
N LEU A 110 36.45 -7.38 1.40
CA LEU A 110 37.82 -7.61 1.87
C LEU A 110 38.65 -6.32 1.67
N LYS A 111 39.49 -5.98 2.67
CA LYS A 111 40.40 -4.83 2.56
C LYS A 111 41.75 -5.18 1.90
N GLY A 112 41.94 -6.41 1.49
CA GLY A 112 43.10 -6.93 0.79
C GLY A 112 42.75 -7.96 -0.27
N ASP A 113 43.74 -8.64 -0.80
CA ASP A 113 43.58 -9.65 -1.82
C ASP A 113 42.84 -10.87 -1.24
N ALA A 114 41.92 -11.43 -2.02
CA ALA A 114 41.15 -12.63 -1.65
C ALA A 114 42.06 -13.87 -1.50
N MET A 115 43.23 -13.86 -2.11
CA MET A 115 44.23 -14.93 -2.03
C MET A 115 45.61 -14.32 -1.86
N VAL A 116 46.28 -14.68 -0.76
CA VAL A 116 47.65 -14.22 -0.48
C VAL A 116 48.57 -15.45 -0.36
N GLN A 117 49.65 -15.44 -1.15
CA GLN A 117 50.71 -16.40 -1.04
C GLN A 117 51.88 -15.82 -0.26
N THR A 118 52.24 -16.37 0.86
CA THR A 118 53.38 -15.92 1.69
C THR A 118 54.30 -17.09 2.02
N LYS A 119 55.60 -16.82 2.06
CA LYS A 119 56.62 -17.78 2.50
C LYS A 119 56.78 -17.78 4.03
N ASN A 120 56.31 -16.75 4.70
CA ASN A 120 56.38 -16.60 6.14
C ASN A 120 55.03 -16.14 6.69
N ILE A 121 54.29 -17.10 7.27
CA ILE A 121 52.95 -16.87 7.86
C ILE A 121 53.04 -15.96 9.12
N GLU A 122 54.16 -16.02 9.86
CA GLU A 122 54.33 -15.26 11.12
C GLU A 122 54.40 -13.77 10.88
N SER A 123 54.88 -13.34 9.69
CA SER A 123 54.95 -11.96 9.29
C SER A 123 53.71 -11.42 8.55
N TYR A 124 52.78 -12.31 8.20
CA TYR A 124 51.56 -11.88 7.50
C TYR A 124 50.62 -11.16 8.46
N ARG A 125 50.14 -10.00 8.06
CA ARG A 125 49.10 -9.24 8.72
C ARG A 125 47.87 -9.19 7.84
N GLU A 126 46.77 -9.74 8.35
CA GLU A 126 45.47 -9.72 7.67
C GLU A 126 44.96 -8.26 7.53
N PRO A 127 44.70 -7.74 6.32
CA PRO A 127 44.19 -6.38 6.13
C PRO A 127 42.80 -6.17 6.71
N GLY A 128 42.03 -7.27 6.87
CA GLY A 128 40.70 -7.26 7.42
C GLY A 128 39.60 -7.18 6.36
N TYR A 129 38.42 -6.90 6.83
CA TYR A 129 37.21 -6.82 6.02
C TYR A 129 36.27 -5.77 6.62
N GLU A 130 35.23 -5.47 5.89
CA GLU A 130 34.10 -4.64 6.29
C GLU A 130 32.80 -5.33 5.89
N ALA A 131 31.79 -5.27 6.73
CA ALA A 131 30.48 -5.81 6.45
C ALA A 131 29.45 -4.70 6.64
N LEU A 132 28.79 -4.31 5.55
CA LEU A 132 27.82 -3.23 5.56
C LEU A 132 26.46 -3.76 5.06
N ASP A 133 25.44 -3.34 5.73
CA ASP A 133 24.05 -3.62 5.43
C ASP A 133 23.29 -2.32 5.18
N ASN A 134 22.31 -2.35 4.29
CA ASN A 134 21.54 -1.16 3.94
C ASN A 134 20.62 -0.66 5.06
N TYR A 135 20.16 -1.57 5.94
CA TYR A 135 19.29 -1.25 7.07
C TYR A 135 20.02 -1.32 8.42
N ASP A 136 20.72 -2.43 8.67
CA ASP A 136 21.42 -2.69 9.94
C ASP A 136 22.73 -1.90 10.07
N GLY A 137 23.26 -1.32 8.97
CA GLY A 137 24.49 -0.54 8.96
C GLY A 137 25.76 -1.37 9.07
N ASP A 138 26.72 -0.96 9.89
CA ASP A 138 28.01 -1.66 10.05
C ASP A 138 27.87 -2.91 10.91
N LEU A 139 28.00 -4.05 10.28
CA LEU A 139 27.96 -5.39 10.88
C LEU A 139 29.34 -6.07 10.95
N THR A 140 30.42 -5.34 10.71
CA THR A 140 31.81 -5.88 10.70
C THR A 140 32.12 -6.67 11.98
N TRP A 141 31.62 -6.23 13.12
CA TRP A 141 31.84 -6.87 14.42
C TRP A 141 31.06 -8.20 14.59
N LYS A 142 30.00 -8.42 13.79
CA LYS A 142 29.20 -9.66 13.82
C LYS A 142 29.79 -10.79 12.96
N VAL A 143 30.76 -10.48 12.09
CA VAL A 143 31.33 -11.46 11.15
C VAL A 143 32.15 -12.52 11.91
N GLN A 144 31.77 -13.77 11.71
CA GLN A 144 32.51 -14.91 12.25
C GLN A 144 33.48 -15.46 11.21
N ARG A 145 34.75 -15.57 11.58
CA ARG A 145 35.78 -16.24 10.77
C ARG A 145 35.80 -17.71 11.11
N LYS A 146 35.79 -18.56 10.09
CA LYS A 146 35.98 -19.99 10.25
C LYS A 146 37.39 -20.33 9.76
N CYS A 147 38.26 -20.75 10.68
CA CYS A 147 39.60 -21.24 10.38
C CYS A 147 39.58 -22.74 10.16
#